data_ae96a71e589a2caae2e8649db83e51e9
#
_entry.id   ae96a71e589a2caae2e8649db83e51e9
#
_cell.length_a   1.000
_cell.length_b   1.000
_cell.length_c   1.000
_cell.angle_alpha   90.00
_cell.angle_beta   90.00
_cell.angle_gamma   90.00
#
_symmetry.space_group_name_H-M   'P 1'
#
loop_
_entity.id
_entity.type
_entity.pdbx_description
1 polymer ?
#
loop_
_entity_poly.entity_id
_entity_poly.type
_entity_poly.pdbx_seq_one_letter_code
_entity_poly.pdbx_strand_id
1 'polypeptide(L)'
;MKKILVYMTLCLSLAAVSCTKADIRNHEDGMGVLSMDMSLSDMTKAMSGEELMNTAQVKIYKADFSGLVRSYTYDNMPSPFYLAADTYRVDVIAGEAAMESPAPATFENKSYKGSKEFTIVAGNVTNVEVVAGVSNAVTSISFDPTVAENFLEGYTFTIGLDAADASTQLVYDASNSGSNGYYIVAGLDEPSFTWTFSGTLAKDGSTFTKTGVIENIEAGKLYKMNLKYTIKDGDLVFSLVVDYTTDIVDDTIVFEPVSTGLKVPLQPKAEIWAAHATVYADVDPKENEGATVQFAYSADGGTTWTYVDGVNYDEGVWKAELKGLTPATEYTYALVINGEHFGGTLTFKTEAAPALPNSSFEYVSKVAGESYYKFYDPNCGVSDATYMFWGSGNGEGSEGVEGSASMGIVITEIDTSDKKDGNQSVLCKNNSIIGMLTAGNLFTGQFAGLVGTSGGKVNFGRPWTSRPTALRIWCKYSTGKINILKNENLGVTENDYDRAQIKVAVGTWSYKKYGGTKDSPILVNTTDESTFVDFYTDENTVANGDLIIYNDGYMINRGEKVTATTTEWIEYIIPLDYRQLAVEPTHIVISCATSQFGDYFTGYDKGELRIDAAELIYE
;
A
#
# COMPACT_ATOMS: atom_id res chain seq x y z
N MET A 1 -52.24 -17.15 12.37
CA MET A 1 -51.78 -15.84 11.89
C MET A 1 -50.61 -15.22 12.70
N LYS A 2 -50.32 -15.62 13.94
CA LYS A 2 -49.17 -15.07 14.72
C LYS A 2 -47.80 -15.74 14.44
N LYS A 3 -47.74 -16.89 13.76
CA LYS A 3 -46.49 -17.58 13.44
C LYS A 3 -45.86 -17.19 12.08
N ILE A 4 -46.62 -16.56 11.19
CA ILE A 4 -46.13 -16.09 9.88
C ILE A 4 -45.46 -14.71 9.98
N LEU A 5 -45.86 -13.90 10.98
CA LEU A 5 -45.27 -12.56 11.18
C LEU A 5 -43.83 -12.60 11.76
N VAL A 6 -43.51 -13.64 12.55
CA VAL A 6 -42.15 -13.82 13.13
C VAL A 6 -41.13 -14.25 12.09
N TYR A 7 -41.54 -15.00 11.05
CA TYR A 7 -40.62 -15.39 9.96
C TYR A 7 -40.38 -14.27 8.95
N MET A 8 -41.30 -13.32 8.77
CA MET A 8 -41.07 -12.17 7.89
C MET A 8 -40.17 -11.10 8.52
N THR A 9 -40.16 -10.96 9.83
CA THR A 9 -39.27 -10.01 10.54
C THR A 9 -37.83 -10.56 10.62
N LEU A 10 -37.66 -11.88 10.62
CA LEU A 10 -36.33 -12.52 10.62
C LEU A 10 -35.68 -12.53 9.23
N CYS A 11 -36.47 -12.48 8.15
CA CYS A 11 -35.94 -12.42 6.77
C CYS A 11 -35.54 -10.99 6.35
N LEU A 12 -36.12 -9.94 6.95
CA LEU A 12 -35.70 -8.55 6.66
C LEU A 12 -34.42 -8.14 7.40
N SER A 13 -34.13 -8.74 8.56
CA SER A 13 -32.86 -8.48 9.26
C SER A 13 -31.65 -9.21 8.66
N LEU A 14 -31.88 -10.23 7.81
CA LEU A 14 -30.81 -10.95 7.07
C LEU A 14 -30.46 -10.30 5.72
N ALA A 15 -31.31 -9.41 5.19
CA ALA A 15 -31.05 -8.73 3.92
C ALA A 15 -30.17 -7.47 4.08
N ALA A 16 -30.16 -6.84 5.27
CA ALA A 16 -29.30 -5.68 5.55
C ALA A 16 -27.83 -6.05 5.87
N VAL A 17 -27.54 -7.31 6.21
CA VAL A 17 -26.18 -7.81 6.49
C VAL A 17 -25.51 -8.35 5.22
N SER A 18 -26.24 -8.44 4.09
CA SER A 18 -25.74 -9.07 2.86
C SER A 18 -24.82 -8.18 2.00
N CYS A 19 -24.89 -6.85 2.12
CA CYS A 19 -24.06 -5.97 1.29
C CYS A 19 -22.64 -5.77 1.84
N THR A 20 -22.42 -5.89 3.15
CA THR A 20 -21.07 -5.81 3.73
C THR A 20 -20.29 -7.12 3.66
N LYS A 21 -20.98 -8.25 3.51
CA LYS A 21 -20.34 -9.58 3.39
C LYS A 21 -19.85 -9.92 1.99
N ALA A 22 -20.28 -9.23 0.95
CA ALA A 22 -19.87 -9.53 -0.42
C ALA A 22 -18.43 -9.07 -0.71
N ASP A 23 -18.01 -7.91 -0.18
CA ASP A 23 -16.65 -7.37 -0.36
C ASP A 23 -15.59 -8.12 0.48
N ILE A 24 -16.01 -8.77 1.57
CA ILE A 24 -15.10 -9.50 2.47
C ILE A 24 -14.93 -10.96 2.03
N ARG A 25 -15.83 -11.51 1.21
CA ARG A 25 -15.82 -12.93 0.81
C ARG A 25 -14.71 -13.31 -0.18
N ASN A 26 -13.99 -12.36 -0.73
CA ASN A 26 -12.89 -12.60 -1.67
C ASN A 26 -11.51 -12.65 -0.98
N HIS A 27 -11.43 -12.48 0.33
CA HIS A 27 -10.22 -12.67 1.10
C HIS A 27 -10.28 -13.95 1.95
N GLU A 28 -9.13 -14.58 2.11
CA GLU A 28 -8.92 -15.88 2.78
C GLU A 28 -9.81 -16.08 4.01
N ASP A 29 -10.33 -17.30 4.19
CA ASP A 29 -11.05 -17.71 5.40
C ASP A 29 -10.27 -17.28 6.65
N GLY A 30 -10.82 -16.34 7.43
CA GLY A 30 -10.21 -15.87 8.68
C GLY A 30 -9.74 -14.41 8.69
N MET A 31 -9.93 -13.62 7.63
CA MET A 31 -9.56 -12.19 7.60
C MET A 31 -10.73 -11.29 7.99
N GLY A 32 -10.43 -10.16 8.63
CA GLY A 32 -11.36 -9.05 8.89
C GLY A 32 -10.73 -7.71 8.50
N VAL A 33 -11.52 -6.63 8.50
CA VAL A 33 -11.10 -5.29 8.12
C VAL A 33 -10.85 -4.45 9.36
N LEU A 34 -9.71 -3.76 9.42
CA LEU A 34 -9.42 -2.70 10.35
C LEU A 34 -9.79 -1.35 9.70
N SER A 35 -10.61 -0.57 10.37
CA SER A 35 -10.86 0.84 10.06
C SER A 35 -10.31 1.71 11.20
N MET A 36 -9.48 2.68 10.85
CA MET A 36 -8.92 3.65 11.80
C MET A 36 -9.13 5.05 11.27
N ASP A 37 -9.72 5.91 12.08
CA ASP A 37 -9.80 7.34 11.84
C ASP A 37 -8.86 8.11 12.76
N MET A 38 -8.29 9.21 12.25
CA MET A 38 -7.45 10.12 13.02
C MET A 38 -7.88 11.56 12.75
N SER A 39 -8.30 12.29 13.77
CA SER A 39 -8.60 13.71 13.70
C SER A 39 -7.73 14.51 14.69
N LEU A 40 -7.58 15.79 14.45
CA LEU A 40 -6.74 16.70 15.22
C LEU A 40 -7.60 17.86 15.72
N SER A 41 -7.72 18.04 17.05
CA SER A 41 -8.35 19.22 17.62
C SER A 41 -7.30 20.26 17.99
N ASP A 42 -7.58 21.51 17.66
CA ASP A 42 -6.86 22.77 17.99
C ASP A 42 -5.34 22.71 18.13
N MET A 43 -4.65 23.01 17.02
CA MET A 43 -3.20 23.07 16.96
C MET A 43 -2.66 24.48 17.11
N THR A 44 -1.85 24.71 18.12
CA THR A 44 -1.01 25.89 18.22
C THR A 44 0.39 25.66 17.64
N LYS A 45 0.60 26.19 16.41
CA LYS A 45 1.88 26.70 15.87
C LYS A 45 3.12 25.81 15.85
N ALA A 46 3.28 24.85 14.92
CA ALA A 46 4.54 24.60 14.24
C ALA A 46 4.38 23.61 13.09
N MET A 47 3.67 22.50 13.28
CA MET A 47 3.23 21.62 12.18
C MET A 47 1.76 21.86 11.88
N SER A 48 1.40 21.89 10.60
CA SER A 48 0.00 21.85 10.19
C SER A 48 -0.62 20.49 10.56
N GLY A 49 -1.93 20.45 10.78
CA GLY A 49 -2.63 19.18 11.03
C GLY A 49 -2.38 18.14 9.93
N GLU A 50 -2.30 18.58 8.70
CA GLU A 50 -2.00 17.74 7.54
C GLU A 50 -0.56 17.17 7.59
N GLU A 51 0.45 17.98 7.92
CA GLU A 51 1.83 17.48 8.07
C GLU A 51 1.94 16.49 9.23
N LEU A 52 1.22 16.73 10.32
CA LEU A 52 1.21 15.84 11.47
C LEU A 52 0.56 14.49 11.13
N MET A 53 -0.55 14.48 10.40
CA MET A 53 -1.20 13.26 9.92
C MET A 53 -0.32 12.51 8.92
N ASN A 54 0.22 13.20 7.94
CA ASN A 54 1.02 12.58 6.88
C ASN A 54 2.33 11.97 7.38
N THR A 55 2.88 12.47 8.49
CA THR A 55 4.12 11.94 9.10
C THR A 55 3.87 10.94 10.22
N ALA A 56 2.63 10.82 10.74
CA ALA A 56 2.33 9.92 11.84
C ALA A 56 2.65 8.46 11.49
N GLN A 57 3.40 7.80 12.37
CA GLN A 57 3.75 6.39 12.24
C GLN A 57 2.71 5.52 12.94
N VAL A 58 2.16 4.56 12.23
CA VAL A 58 1.22 3.57 12.73
C VAL A 58 1.90 2.20 12.76
N LYS A 59 2.02 1.59 13.93
CA LYS A 59 2.64 0.28 14.11
C LYS A 59 1.65 -0.68 14.74
N ILE A 60 1.40 -1.81 14.09
CA ILE A 60 0.48 -2.84 14.56
C ILE A 60 1.27 -4.04 15.03
N TYR A 61 1.01 -4.47 16.25
CA TYR A 61 1.64 -5.60 16.91
C TYR A 61 0.60 -6.66 17.24
N LYS A 62 1.04 -7.91 17.43
CA LYS A 62 0.27 -8.89 18.19
C LYS A 62 0.03 -8.36 19.61
N ALA A 63 -1.11 -8.68 20.23
CA ALA A 63 -1.46 -8.17 21.56
C ALA A 63 -0.43 -8.54 22.65
N ASP A 64 0.24 -9.68 22.49
CA ASP A 64 1.31 -10.16 23.40
C ASP A 64 2.69 -9.53 23.11
N PHE A 65 2.77 -8.57 22.18
CA PHE A 65 4.01 -7.96 21.67
C PHE A 65 5.03 -8.94 21.06
N SER A 66 4.61 -10.16 20.73
CA SER A 66 5.50 -11.18 20.16
C SER A 66 6.09 -10.78 18.79
N GLY A 67 5.53 -9.77 18.12
CA GLY A 67 6.08 -9.26 16.87
C GLY A 67 5.33 -8.08 16.26
N LEU A 68 6.08 -7.26 15.53
CA LEU A 68 5.54 -6.22 14.67
C LEU A 68 4.86 -6.88 13.46
N VAL A 69 3.57 -6.64 13.29
CA VAL A 69 2.77 -7.19 12.18
C VAL A 69 2.84 -6.29 10.97
N ARG A 70 2.65 -4.97 11.16
CA ARG A 70 2.68 -3.95 10.09
C ARG A 70 3.21 -2.62 10.62
N SER A 71 3.79 -1.83 9.74
CA SER A 71 4.21 -0.46 10.01
C SER A 71 3.97 0.41 8.78
N TYR A 72 3.30 1.54 8.97
CA TYR A 72 2.97 2.50 7.92
C TYR A 72 3.18 3.93 8.43
N THR A 73 3.35 4.88 7.52
CA THR A 73 2.91 6.25 7.79
C THR A 73 1.40 6.31 7.59
N TYR A 74 0.71 7.18 8.29
CA TYR A 74 -0.75 7.21 8.28
C TYR A 74 -1.31 7.45 6.86
N ASP A 75 -0.68 8.33 6.09
CA ASP A 75 -1.01 8.63 4.69
C ASP A 75 -0.82 7.44 3.72
N ASN A 76 0.00 6.46 4.08
CA ASN A 76 0.29 5.28 3.28
C ASN A 76 -0.38 4.00 3.83
N MET A 77 -1.26 4.15 4.81
CA MET A 77 -1.97 3.00 5.38
C MET A 77 -3.05 2.51 4.41
N PRO A 78 -3.10 1.20 4.06
CA PRO A 78 -4.12 0.68 3.15
C PRO A 78 -5.55 0.91 3.68
N SER A 79 -6.49 1.22 2.79
CA SER A 79 -7.91 1.25 3.10
C SER A 79 -8.70 0.55 1.98
N PRO A 80 -9.45 -0.52 2.26
CA PRO A 80 -9.57 -1.22 3.54
C PRO A 80 -8.27 -1.96 3.96
N PHE A 81 -8.03 -2.04 5.26
CA PHE A 81 -6.87 -2.72 5.82
C PHE A 81 -7.25 -4.08 6.40
N TYR A 82 -6.74 -5.15 5.80
CA TYR A 82 -7.07 -6.53 6.17
C TYR A 82 -6.06 -7.12 7.14
N LEU A 83 -6.57 -7.72 8.22
CA LEU A 83 -5.81 -8.48 9.20
C LEU A 83 -6.47 -9.84 9.47
N ALA A 84 -5.68 -10.85 9.80
CA ALA A 84 -6.20 -12.13 10.27
C ALA A 84 -7.01 -11.94 11.57
N ALA A 85 -8.02 -12.77 11.79
CA ALA A 85 -8.80 -12.74 13.02
C ALA A 85 -7.90 -13.07 14.21
N ASP A 86 -7.65 -12.07 15.06
CA ASP A 86 -6.78 -12.16 16.25
C ASP A 86 -6.91 -10.87 17.07
N THR A 87 -6.23 -10.81 18.20
CA THR A 87 -6.11 -9.60 19.01
C THR A 87 -4.78 -8.90 18.73
N TYR A 88 -4.86 -7.61 18.50
CA TYR A 88 -3.76 -6.75 18.12
C TYR A 88 -3.66 -5.54 19.04
N ARG A 89 -2.52 -4.88 18.98
CA ARG A 89 -2.33 -3.54 19.49
C ARG A 89 -1.81 -2.63 18.38
N VAL A 90 -2.38 -1.44 18.28
CA VAL A 90 -1.86 -0.37 17.44
C VAL A 90 -1.18 0.67 18.33
N ASP A 91 0.02 1.09 17.93
CA ASP A 91 0.75 2.23 18.49
C ASP A 91 0.86 3.31 17.40
N VAL A 92 0.49 4.54 17.77
CA VAL A 92 0.63 5.73 16.91
C VAL A 92 1.64 6.68 17.53
N ILE A 93 2.58 7.18 16.72
CA ILE A 93 3.55 8.20 17.08
C ILE A 93 3.47 9.31 16.04
N ALA A 94 3.31 10.56 16.47
CA ALA A 94 3.20 11.72 15.58
C ALA A 94 4.06 12.89 16.07
N GLY A 95 4.27 13.87 15.22
CA GLY A 95 5.10 15.04 15.50
C GLY A 95 6.59 14.76 15.47
N GLU A 96 7.38 15.48 16.27
CA GLU A 96 8.85 15.39 16.24
C GLU A 96 9.38 13.96 16.35
N ALA A 97 8.82 13.15 17.26
CA ALA A 97 9.25 11.77 17.45
C ALA A 97 8.96 10.84 16.28
N ALA A 98 8.15 11.25 15.32
CA ALA A 98 7.83 10.48 14.10
C ALA A 98 8.73 10.85 12.92
N MET A 99 9.54 11.90 13.02
CA MET A 99 10.44 12.33 11.96
C MET A 99 11.57 11.31 11.72
N GLU A 100 12.15 11.32 10.53
CA GLU A 100 13.29 10.47 10.17
C GLU A 100 14.52 10.72 11.05
N SER A 101 14.70 11.96 11.49
CA SER A 101 15.79 12.39 12.38
C SER A 101 15.23 13.30 13.46
N PRO A 102 14.57 12.76 14.49
CA PRO A 102 13.91 13.56 15.50
C PRO A 102 14.93 14.31 16.35
N ALA A 103 14.66 15.57 16.65
CA ALA A 103 15.43 16.36 17.59
C ALA A 103 15.12 15.91 19.03
N PRO A 104 16.10 15.46 19.83
CA PRO A 104 15.85 15.03 21.20
C PRO A 104 15.28 16.13 22.10
N ALA A 105 15.57 17.42 21.78
CA ALA A 105 15.04 18.60 22.43
C ALA A 105 14.77 19.71 21.41
N THR A 106 13.61 20.37 21.50
CA THR A 106 13.21 21.43 20.56
C THR A 106 12.24 22.43 21.20
N PHE A 107 12.24 23.67 20.74
CA PHE A 107 11.22 24.66 21.08
C PHE A 107 10.01 24.65 20.12
N GLU A 108 10.10 23.90 19.03
CA GLU A 108 9.17 24.01 17.90
C GLU A 108 8.08 22.95 17.93
N ASN A 109 8.46 21.68 17.88
CA ASN A 109 7.55 20.61 17.59
C ASN A 109 7.25 19.71 18.81
N LYS A 110 5.98 19.46 19.03
CA LYS A 110 5.51 18.46 20.00
C LYS A 110 5.63 17.05 19.42
N SER A 111 5.70 16.07 20.31
CA SER A 111 5.53 14.66 19.97
C SER A 111 4.27 14.13 20.62
N TYR A 112 3.57 13.26 19.92
CA TYR A 112 2.35 12.62 20.42
C TYR A 112 2.49 11.11 20.36
N LYS A 113 1.88 10.42 21.32
CA LYS A 113 1.84 8.96 21.35
C LYS A 113 0.50 8.47 21.87
N GLY A 114 -0.04 7.47 21.19
CA GLY A 114 -1.24 6.77 21.60
C GLY A 114 -1.14 5.28 21.33
N SER A 115 -1.94 4.49 22.02
CA SER A 115 -2.05 3.06 21.75
C SER A 115 -3.43 2.52 22.10
N LYS A 116 -3.85 1.49 21.34
CA LYS A 116 -5.13 0.82 21.54
C LYS A 116 -5.01 -0.67 21.25
N GLU A 117 -5.57 -1.49 22.13
CA GLU A 117 -5.80 -2.91 21.84
C GLU A 117 -7.16 -3.10 21.17
N PHE A 118 -7.23 -3.99 20.18
CA PHE A 118 -8.43 -4.30 19.42
C PHE A 118 -8.43 -5.75 18.94
N THR A 119 -9.61 -6.28 18.62
CA THR A 119 -9.76 -7.65 18.11
C THR A 119 -10.38 -7.62 16.72
N ILE A 120 -9.71 -8.23 15.77
CA ILE A 120 -10.24 -8.48 14.43
C ILE A 120 -11.07 -9.75 14.45
N VAL A 121 -12.29 -9.65 13.96
CA VAL A 121 -13.20 -10.78 13.78
C VAL A 121 -13.34 -11.05 12.28
N ALA A 122 -13.15 -12.31 11.88
CA ALA A 122 -13.26 -12.70 10.48
C ALA A 122 -14.59 -12.27 9.84
N GLY A 123 -14.52 -11.66 8.68
CA GLY A 123 -15.66 -11.20 7.93
C GLY A 123 -16.35 -9.93 8.46
N ASN A 124 -15.75 -9.26 9.46
CA ASN A 124 -16.30 -8.03 10.06
C ASN A 124 -15.34 -6.84 9.87
N VAL A 125 -15.90 -5.63 9.93
CA VAL A 125 -15.14 -4.38 10.08
C VAL A 125 -14.95 -4.11 11.57
N THR A 126 -13.72 -3.80 11.99
CA THR A 126 -13.38 -3.38 13.35
C THR A 126 -12.93 -1.92 13.30
N ASN A 127 -13.71 -1.03 13.90
CA ASN A 127 -13.38 0.39 14.04
C ASN A 127 -12.50 0.59 15.27
N VAL A 128 -11.37 1.28 15.09
CA VAL A 128 -10.40 1.53 16.16
C VAL A 128 -10.09 3.02 16.23
N GLU A 129 -10.40 3.60 17.37
CA GLU A 129 -10.03 4.97 17.74
C GLU A 129 -8.74 4.94 18.56
N VAL A 130 -7.75 5.76 18.20
CA VAL A 130 -6.52 5.93 18.98
C VAL A 130 -6.40 7.38 19.43
N VAL A 131 -6.40 7.59 20.73
CA VAL A 131 -6.14 8.91 21.31
C VAL A 131 -4.64 9.02 21.59
N ALA A 132 -3.97 9.96 20.94
CA ALA A 132 -2.55 10.24 21.15
C ALA A 132 -2.38 11.54 21.94
N GLY A 133 -1.82 11.44 23.12
CA GLY A 133 -1.47 12.60 23.98
C GLY A 133 -0.02 13.04 23.79
N VAL A 134 0.32 14.22 24.31
CA VAL A 134 1.69 14.73 24.31
C VAL A 134 2.62 13.75 25.02
N SER A 135 3.67 13.33 24.32
CA SER A 135 4.65 12.34 24.80
C SER A 135 6.00 12.92 25.17
N ASN A 136 6.14 14.25 25.12
CA ASN A 136 7.32 14.96 25.60
C ASN A 136 7.24 15.20 27.11
N ALA A 137 8.38 15.25 27.79
CA ALA A 137 8.50 16.09 28.99
C ALA A 137 8.63 17.55 28.53
N VAL A 138 7.93 18.47 29.16
CA VAL A 138 7.86 19.87 28.73
C VAL A 138 8.43 20.77 29.81
N THR A 139 9.28 21.74 29.43
CA THR A 139 9.78 22.77 30.36
C THR A 139 9.27 24.15 29.97
N SER A 140 9.06 25.00 30.93
CA SER A 140 8.83 26.46 30.72
C SER A 140 9.62 27.23 31.75
N ILE A 141 10.58 27.99 31.26
CA ILE A 141 11.53 28.76 32.11
C ILE A 141 11.20 30.22 32.04
N SER A 142 10.98 30.83 33.21
CA SER A 142 10.80 32.29 33.34
C SER A 142 11.88 32.91 34.22
N PHE A 143 12.25 34.13 33.92
CA PHE A 143 13.19 34.92 34.70
C PHE A 143 12.45 36.01 35.45
N ASP A 144 12.49 35.97 36.78
CA ASP A 144 11.98 37.03 37.62
C ASP A 144 12.76 38.36 37.34
N PRO A 145 12.15 39.54 37.42
CA PRO A 145 12.83 40.83 37.21
C PRO A 145 14.12 40.96 38.01
N THR A 146 14.23 40.38 39.19
CA THR A 146 15.44 40.36 40.00
C THR A 146 16.67 39.76 39.33
N VAL A 147 16.47 38.90 38.30
CA VAL A 147 17.59 38.36 37.52
C VAL A 147 18.19 39.48 36.66
N ALA A 148 17.35 40.19 35.89
CA ALA A 148 17.79 41.31 35.04
C ALA A 148 18.37 42.51 35.86
N GLU A 149 17.92 42.69 37.11
CA GLU A 149 18.45 43.71 38.02
C GLU A 149 19.88 43.40 38.53
N ASN A 150 20.24 42.12 38.61
CA ASN A 150 21.48 41.69 39.27
C ASN A 150 22.48 41.03 38.31
N PHE A 151 22.09 40.70 37.07
CA PHE A 151 22.98 40.17 36.04
C PHE A 151 23.04 41.10 34.84
N LEU A 152 24.19 41.16 34.18
CA LEU A 152 24.36 41.82 32.89
C LEU A 152 23.61 41.02 31.83
N GLU A 153 23.28 41.68 30.71
CA GLU A 153 22.68 41.00 29.55
C GLU A 153 23.52 39.78 29.11
N GLY A 154 22.84 38.73 28.63
CA GLY A 154 23.47 37.49 28.16
C GLY A 154 23.49 36.36 29.20
N TYR A 155 22.73 36.46 30.31
CA TYR A 155 22.50 35.31 31.17
C TYR A 155 21.67 34.27 30.47
N THR A 156 21.98 33.00 30.80
CA THR A 156 21.33 31.84 30.18
C THR A 156 20.95 30.78 31.22
N PHE A 157 19.91 30.03 30.91
CA PHE A 157 19.54 28.83 31.64
C PHE A 157 19.47 27.66 30.62
N THR A 158 20.47 26.80 30.69
CA THR A 158 20.54 25.60 29.86
C THR A 158 19.94 24.45 30.62
N ILE A 159 19.03 23.70 30.01
CA ILE A 159 18.39 22.52 30.59
C ILE A 159 18.27 21.41 29.54
N GLY A 160 18.53 20.17 29.90
CA GLY A 160 18.53 19.05 28.99
C GLY A 160 18.55 17.70 29.68
N LEU A 161 18.43 16.65 28.86
CA LEU A 161 18.42 15.26 29.33
C LEU A 161 19.83 14.73 29.64
N ASP A 162 20.84 15.27 28.94
CA ASP A 162 22.26 14.94 29.17
C ASP A 162 23.09 16.23 29.08
N ALA A 163 23.82 16.55 30.16
CA ALA A 163 24.69 17.71 30.20
C ALA A 163 25.90 17.62 29.25
N ALA A 164 26.26 16.40 28.80
CA ALA A 164 27.36 16.17 27.87
C ALA A 164 26.93 16.23 26.39
N ASP A 165 25.64 16.11 26.11
CA ASP A 165 25.09 16.13 24.76
C ASP A 165 24.24 17.39 24.49
N ALA A 166 24.82 18.33 23.77
CA ALA A 166 24.16 19.60 23.43
C ALA A 166 22.87 19.42 22.59
N SER A 167 22.70 18.31 21.87
CA SER A 167 21.48 18.04 21.10
C SER A 167 20.27 17.76 21.98
N THR A 168 20.51 17.36 23.22
CA THR A 168 19.48 17.09 24.24
C THR A 168 19.17 18.29 25.12
N GLN A 169 19.76 19.46 24.83
CA GLN A 169 19.68 20.64 25.68
C GLN A 169 18.97 21.81 24.96
N LEU A 170 18.23 22.59 25.73
CA LEU A 170 17.66 23.87 25.30
C LEU A 170 18.23 25.00 26.15
N VAL A 171 18.49 26.10 25.49
CA VAL A 171 19.01 27.32 26.12
C VAL A 171 17.91 28.36 26.20
N TYR A 172 17.56 28.76 27.43
CA TYR A 172 16.64 29.85 27.71
C TYR A 172 17.41 31.10 28.05
N ASP A 173 16.94 32.20 27.55
CA ASP A 173 17.43 33.57 27.86
C ASP A 173 16.25 34.54 27.97
N ALA A 174 16.53 35.84 28.05
CA ALA A 174 15.49 36.85 28.16
C ALA A 174 14.54 36.90 26.95
N SER A 175 14.97 36.44 25.75
CA SER A 175 14.20 36.54 24.52
C SER A 175 13.16 35.43 24.38
N ASN A 176 13.41 34.26 24.98
CA ASN A 176 12.52 33.11 24.93
C ASN A 176 11.97 32.69 26.30
N SER A 177 12.06 33.60 27.28
CA SER A 177 11.49 33.43 28.63
C SER A 177 10.01 33.09 28.57
N GLY A 178 9.61 32.01 29.24
CA GLY A 178 8.24 31.51 29.26
C GLY A 178 7.83 30.63 28.07
N SER A 179 8.72 30.45 27.09
CA SER A 179 8.48 29.50 26.00
C SER A 179 8.49 28.06 26.50
N ASN A 180 7.75 27.16 25.81
CA ASN A 180 7.78 25.73 26.10
C ASN A 180 8.91 25.05 25.33
N GLY A 181 9.70 24.24 26.04
CA GLY A 181 10.68 23.34 25.44
C GLY A 181 10.21 21.89 25.55
N TYR A 182 10.37 21.12 24.49
CA TYR A 182 9.87 19.75 24.36
C TYR A 182 11.03 18.76 24.29
N TYR A 183 10.99 17.71 25.11
CA TYR A 183 12.04 16.69 25.21
C TYR A 183 11.48 15.31 24.96
N ILE A 184 12.11 14.53 24.09
CA ILE A 184 11.73 13.14 23.83
C ILE A 184 12.29 12.29 24.94
N VAL A 185 11.44 11.80 25.83
CA VAL A 185 11.82 10.93 26.97
C VAL A 185 11.44 9.46 26.76
N ALA A 186 10.78 9.16 25.66
CA ALA A 186 10.35 7.80 25.34
C ALA A 186 11.55 6.85 25.16
N GLY A 187 11.57 5.75 25.90
CA GLY A 187 12.65 4.74 25.84
C GLY A 187 13.87 5.04 26.73
N LEU A 188 13.84 6.14 27.47
CA LEU A 188 14.86 6.44 28.50
C LEU A 188 14.47 5.75 29.80
N ASP A 189 15.47 5.21 30.50
CA ASP A 189 15.34 4.65 31.83
C ASP A 189 15.59 5.74 32.87
N GLU A 190 14.65 5.95 33.80
CA GLU A 190 14.71 6.97 34.85
C GLU A 190 15.18 8.36 34.33
N PRO A 191 14.51 8.98 33.33
CA PRO A 191 14.97 10.21 32.73
C PRO A 191 14.98 11.36 33.74
N SER A 192 15.98 12.23 33.61
CA SER A 192 16.16 13.42 34.47
C SER A 192 16.55 14.63 33.63
N PHE A 193 16.24 15.83 34.13
CA PHE A 193 16.79 17.06 33.58
C PHE A 193 18.02 17.47 34.38
N THR A 194 19.10 17.75 33.67
CA THR A 194 20.24 18.52 34.21
C THR A 194 20.12 19.95 33.75
N TRP A 195 20.38 20.91 34.64
CA TRP A 195 20.29 22.31 34.29
C TRP A 195 21.49 23.12 34.79
N THR A 196 21.81 24.19 34.07
CA THR A 196 22.87 25.17 34.40
C THR A 196 22.37 26.57 34.15
N PHE A 197 22.35 27.41 35.19
CA PHE A 197 22.24 28.85 35.05
C PHE A 197 23.65 29.45 34.97
N SER A 198 23.88 30.36 34.02
CA SER A 198 25.14 31.10 33.87
C SER A 198 24.87 32.56 33.57
N GLY A 199 25.60 33.45 34.22
CA GLY A 199 25.47 34.88 34.00
C GLY A 199 26.64 35.66 34.60
N THR A 200 26.76 36.94 34.25
CA THR A 200 27.76 37.88 34.79
C THR A 200 27.08 38.82 35.78
N LEU A 201 27.54 38.86 37.02
CA LEU A 201 26.98 39.74 38.05
C LEU A 201 27.20 41.19 37.69
N ALA A 202 26.15 42.00 37.74
CA ALA A 202 26.21 43.44 37.44
C ALA A 202 27.07 44.23 38.46
N LYS A 203 27.14 43.76 39.70
CA LYS A 203 27.84 44.47 40.80
C LYS A 203 29.36 44.50 40.64
N ASP A 204 29.99 43.48 40.06
CA ASP A 204 31.45 43.34 40.06
C ASP A 204 32.00 42.67 38.79
N GLY A 205 31.13 42.30 37.83
CA GLY A 205 31.52 41.64 36.59
C GLY A 205 31.99 40.17 36.73
N SER A 206 31.82 39.59 37.90
CA SER A 206 32.22 38.19 38.12
C SER A 206 31.22 37.20 37.47
N THR A 207 31.72 36.07 37.02
CA THR A 207 30.90 35.01 36.48
C THR A 207 30.19 34.24 37.61
N PHE A 208 28.90 34.04 37.47
CA PHE A 208 28.10 33.24 38.37
C PHE A 208 27.56 32.04 37.59
N THR A 209 27.74 30.82 38.14
CA THR A 209 27.22 29.59 37.57
C THR A 209 26.59 28.74 38.67
N LYS A 210 25.43 28.19 38.40
CA LYS A 210 24.77 27.21 39.28
C LYS A 210 24.15 26.11 38.49
N THR A 211 24.28 24.86 38.96
CA THR A 211 23.77 23.64 38.33
C THR A 211 22.82 22.90 39.27
N GLY A 212 21.99 22.05 38.70
CA GLY A 212 21.14 21.13 39.46
C GLY A 212 20.54 20.06 38.58
N VAL A 213 19.77 19.19 39.21
CA VAL A 213 19.10 18.02 38.56
C VAL A 213 17.65 18.02 39.00
N ILE A 214 16.75 17.61 38.09
CA ILE A 214 15.36 17.27 38.36
C ILE A 214 15.21 15.81 37.98
N GLU A 215 15.07 14.95 38.97
CA GLU A 215 14.99 13.51 38.78
C GLU A 215 13.54 13.06 38.50
N ASN A 216 13.41 11.88 37.87
CA ASN A 216 12.11 11.22 37.60
C ASN A 216 11.14 12.08 36.80
N ILE A 217 11.61 12.65 35.71
CA ILE A 217 10.75 13.39 34.79
C ILE A 217 9.88 12.42 33.97
N GLU A 218 8.66 12.85 33.65
CA GLU A 218 7.68 12.03 32.98
C GLU A 218 7.16 12.69 31.70
N ALA A 219 6.81 11.86 30.72
CA ALA A 219 6.11 12.30 29.52
C ALA A 219 4.74 12.91 29.85
N GLY A 220 4.32 13.91 29.10
CA GLY A 220 3.05 14.60 29.28
C GLY A 220 3.02 15.60 30.46
N LYS A 221 4.13 15.81 31.13
CA LYS A 221 4.21 16.75 32.27
C LYS A 221 4.96 18.04 31.91
N LEU A 222 4.44 19.16 32.40
CA LEU A 222 5.03 20.49 32.27
C LEU A 222 5.76 20.87 33.56
N TYR A 223 7.06 21.13 33.43
CA TYR A 223 7.96 21.58 34.49
C TYR A 223 8.17 23.09 34.36
N LYS A 224 7.41 23.87 35.15
CA LYS A 224 7.54 25.35 35.23
C LYS A 224 8.64 25.72 36.22
N MET A 225 9.56 26.54 35.78
CA MET A 225 10.66 27.02 36.62
C MET A 225 10.72 28.52 36.55
N ASN A 226 10.68 29.20 37.70
CA ASN A 226 10.88 30.63 37.82
C ASN A 226 12.20 30.89 38.55
N LEU A 227 13.14 31.50 37.84
CA LEU A 227 14.44 31.87 38.38
C LEU A 227 14.34 33.21 39.08
N LYS A 228 14.68 33.23 40.37
CA LYS A 228 14.68 34.42 41.20
C LYS A 228 16.02 34.58 41.89
N TYR A 229 16.53 35.81 41.90
CA TYR A 229 17.75 36.18 42.57
C TYR A 229 17.43 37.08 43.78
N THR A 230 17.80 36.68 45.01
CA THR A 230 17.53 37.42 46.23
C THR A 230 18.77 37.49 47.09
N ILE A 231 18.87 38.58 47.89
CA ILE A 231 19.89 38.73 48.89
C ILE A 231 19.27 38.37 50.25
N LYS A 232 19.85 37.40 50.97
CA LYS A 232 19.43 37.00 52.29
C LYS A 232 20.62 37.01 53.25
N ASP A 233 20.46 37.77 54.36
CA ASP A 233 21.48 37.90 55.40
C ASP A 233 22.86 38.41 54.92
N GLY A 234 22.86 39.24 53.87
CA GLY A 234 24.07 39.75 53.23
C GLY A 234 24.72 38.83 52.22
N ASP A 235 24.24 37.61 52.09
CA ASP A 235 24.66 36.62 51.10
C ASP A 235 23.66 36.55 49.94
N LEU A 236 24.17 36.34 48.75
CA LEU A 236 23.40 36.16 47.55
C LEU A 236 22.76 34.74 47.51
N VAL A 237 21.43 34.69 47.60
CA VAL A 237 20.68 33.46 47.50
C VAL A 237 19.98 33.41 46.15
N PHE A 238 20.44 32.52 45.30
CA PHE A 238 19.74 32.14 44.08
C PHE A 238 18.69 31.10 44.43
N SER A 239 17.42 31.40 44.23
CA SER A 239 16.34 30.45 44.45
C SER A 239 15.70 30.05 43.12
N LEU A 240 15.68 28.75 42.85
CA LEU A 240 14.91 28.15 41.81
C LEU A 240 13.61 27.63 42.42
N VAL A 241 12.49 28.27 42.09
CA VAL A 241 11.17 27.74 42.46
C VAL A 241 10.71 26.86 41.32
N VAL A 242 10.78 25.56 41.50
CA VAL A 242 10.18 24.59 40.59
C VAL A 242 8.74 24.41 41.04
N ASP A 243 7.81 24.89 40.23
CA ASP A 243 6.40 24.64 40.45
C ASP A 243 6.08 23.24 39.91
N TYR A 244 6.02 22.27 40.80
CA TYR A 244 5.60 20.89 40.49
C TYR A 244 4.09 20.75 40.38
N THR A 245 3.32 21.84 40.23
CA THR A 245 1.93 21.68 39.88
C THR A 245 1.89 20.96 38.53
N THR A 246 1.44 19.73 38.58
CA THR A 246 1.25 18.84 37.45
C THR A 246 0.09 19.37 36.60
N ASP A 247 0.32 20.47 35.92
CA ASP A 247 -0.51 20.79 34.78
C ASP A 247 -0.19 19.73 33.72
N ILE A 248 -1.08 18.77 33.60
CA ILE A 248 -1.14 17.90 32.42
C ILE A 248 -1.21 18.87 31.26
N VAL A 249 -0.30 18.76 30.29
CA VAL A 249 -0.46 19.46 29.02
C VAL A 249 -1.66 18.79 28.37
N ASP A 250 -2.83 19.36 28.58
CA ASP A 250 -4.12 18.83 28.13
C ASP A 250 -4.33 19.18 26.65
N ASP A 251 -3.30 18.91 25.85
CA ASP A 251 -3.33 18.94 24.41
C ASP A 251 -3.56 17.49 23.96
N THR A 252 -4.80 17.09 23.97
CA THR A 252 -5.23 15.83 23.41
C THR A 252 -5.56 16.04 21.94
N ILE A 253 -5.07 15.14 21.11
CA ILE A 253 -5.66 14.90 19.79
C ILE A 253 -6.98 14.19 20.10
N VAL A 254 -8.09 14.91 20.07
CA VAL A 254 -9.43 14.39 20.32
C VAL A 254 -10.17 14.28 19.00
N PHE A 255 -10.78 13.16 18.79
CA PHE A 255 -11.70 12.90 17.68
C PHE A 255 -13.07 13.49 18.04
N GLU A 256 -13.45 14.56 17.38
CA GLU A 256 -14.79 15.12 17.54
C GLU A 256 -15.72 14.69 16.40
N PRO A 257 -17.03 14.53 16.67
CA PRO A 257 -18.01 14.26 15.63
C PRO A 257 -18.04 15.41 14.63
N VAL A 258 -18.03 15.03 13.38
CA VAL A 258 -17.74 15.81 12.20
C VAL A 258 -18.84 16.80 11.86
N SER A 259 -18.46 17.98 11.43
CA SER A 259 -19.34 18.90 10.73
C SER A 259 -19.70 18.36 9.36
N THR A 260 -20.99 18.45 8.97
CA THR A 260 -21.44 18.02 7.63
C THR A 260 -20.60 18.66 6.52
N GLY A 261 -20.02 17.82 5.63
CA GLY A 261 -19.23 18.28 4.51
C GLY A 261 -18.49 17.17 3.78
N LEU A 262 -17.91 17.49 2.62
CA LEU A 262 -17.05 16.56 1.87
C LEU A 262 -15.78 16.25 2.64
N LYS A 263 -15.36 14.98 2.59
CA LYS A 263 -14.03 14.55 3.03
C LYS A 263 -13.09 14.44 1.83
N VAL A 264 -11.87 14.90 2.00
CA VAL A 264 -10.79 14.56 1.09
C VAL A 264 -10.54 13.05 1.21
N PRO A 265 -10.36 12.32 0.09
CA PRO A 265 -9.97 10.92 0.17
C PRO A 265 -8.74 10.74 1.07
N LEU A 266 -8.87 9.95 2.13
CA LEU A 266 -7.79 9.72 3.10
C LEU A 266 -6.61 8.97 2.49
N GLN A 267 -6.93 8.12 1.50
CA GLN A 267 -5.94 7.36 0.74
C GLN A 267 -6.28 7.44 -0.77
N PRO A 268 -5.95 8.56 -1.42
CA PRO A 268 -6.32 8.76 -2.84
C PRO A 268 -5.89 7.60 -3.75
N LYS A 269 -4.74 6.99 -3.47
CA LYS A 269 -4.25 5.83 -4.24
C LYS A 269 -5.10 4.56 -4.07
N ALA A 270 -5.74 4.37 -2.91
CA ALA A 270 -6.64 3.24 -2.68
C ALA A 270 -8.04 3.48 -3.25
N GLU A 271 -8.45 4.74 -3.31
CA GLU A 271 -9.83 5.15 -3.56
C GLU A 271 -10.06 5.64 -4.99
N ILE A 272 -9.01 6.11 -5.69
CA ILE A 272 -9.09 6.66 -7.04
C ILE A 272 -8.37 5.76 -8.02
N TRP A 273 -9.11 5.21 -8.96
CA TRP A 273 -8.65 4.29 -9.99
C TRP A 273 -8.84 4.89 -11.39
N ALA A 274 -8.57 4.11 -12.42
CA ALA A 274 -8.69 4.59 -13.80
C ALA A 274 -10.15 4.84 -14.21
N ALA A 275 -11.08 3.97 -13.83
CA ALA A 275 -12.48 4.05 -14.25
C ALA A 275 -13.49 4.10 -13.08
N HIS A 276 -13.03 4.09 -11.85
CA HIS A 276 -13.87 4.26 -10.67
C HIS A 276 -13.16 5.04 -9.56
N ALA A 277 -13.94 5.61 -8.65
CA ALA A 277 -13.42 6.29 -7.46
C ALA A 277 -14.42 6.16 -6.30
N THR A 278 -13.92 6.11 -5.07
CA THR A 278 -14.74 6.20 -3.87
C THR A 278 -14.59 7.60 -3.28
N VAL A 279 -15.71 8.25 -3.01
CA VAL A 279 -15.79 9.58 -2.40
C VAL A 279 -16.54 9.50 -1.08
N TYR A 280 -16.20 10.40 -0.15
CA TYR A 280 -16.71 10.40 1.21
C TYR A 280 -17.25 11.76 1.62
N ALA A 281 -18.19 11.75 2.55
CA ALA A 281 -18.65 12.92 3.26
C ALA A 281 -19.03 12.55 4.69
N ASP A 282 -18.88 13.50 5.59
CA ASP A 282 -19.44 13.45 6.91
C ASP A 282 -20.79 14.17 6.89
N VAL A 283 -21.81 13.56 7.46
CA VAL A 283 -23.16 14.14 7.56
C VAL A 283 -23.64 13.96 8.99
N ASP A 284 -23.74 15.05 9.73
CA ASP A 284 -24.23 15.01 11.12
C ASP A 284 -25.64 14.39 11.16
N PRO A 285 -25.82 13.22 11.79
CA PRO A 285 -27.10 12.53 11.82
C PRO A 285 -28.16 13.27 12.63
N LYS A 286 -27.77 14.18 13.53
CA LYS A 286 -28.72 14.97 14.34
C LYS A 286 -29.30 16.13 13.55
N GLU A 287 -28.46 16.77 12.72
CA GLU A 287 -28.89 17.89 11.86
C GLU A 287 -29.60 17.41 10.60
N ASN A 288 -29.33 16.19 10.16
CA ASN A 288 -29.80 15.63 8.90
C ASN A 288 -30.62 14.33 9.07
N GLU A 289 -31.34 14.19 10.15
CA GLU A 289 -32.19 13.01 10.41
C GLU A 289 -33.18 12.79 9.26
N GLY A 290 -33.12 11.62 8.63
CA GLY A 290 -33.99 11.25 7.50
C GLY A 290 -33.67 11.93 6.16
N ALA A 291 -32.57 12.68 6.06
CA ALA A 291 -32.14 13.30 4.82
C ALA A 291 -31.71 12.27 3.77
N THR A 292 -31.95 12.57 2.50
CA THR A 292 -31.33 11.85 1.39
C THR A 292 -29.93 12.41 1.15
N VAL A 293 -28.92 11.53 1.10
CA VAL A 293 -27.53 11.89 0.85
C VAL A 293 -27.09 11.32 -0.48
N GLN A 294 -26.61 12.18 -1.36
CA GLN A 294 -26.06 11.83 -2.67
C GLN A 294 -24.72 12.53 -2.88
N PHE A 295 -23.96 12.03 -3.84
CA PHE A 295 -22.78 12.70 -4.38
C PHE A 295 -23.05 13.08 -5.83
N ALA A 296 -22.67 14.29 -6.20
CA ALA A 296 -22.68 14.74 -7.57
C ALA A 296 -21.23 14.82 -8.08
N TYR A 297 -20.96 14.39 -9.33
CA TYR A 297 -19.64 14.50 -9.92
C TYR A 297 -19.71 14.97 -11.37
N SER A 298 -18.64 15.61 -11.85
CA SER A 298 -18.56 16.31 -13.12
C SER A 298 -17.17 16.22 -13.71
N ALA A 299 -17.05 15.96 -15.00
CA ALA A 299 -15.80 16.02 -15.77
C ALA A 299 -15.53 17.37 -16.46
N ASP A 300 -16.46 18.33 -16.33
CA ASP A 300 -16.44 19.65 -17.02
C ASP A 300 -16.44 20.83 -16.03
N GLY A 301 -15.87 20.61 -14.83
CA GLY A 301 -15.72 21.63 -13.81
C GLY A 301 -17.03 22.06 -13.15
N GLY A 302 -18.03 21.18 -13.10
CA GLY A 302 -19.31 21.45 -12.46
C GLY A 302 -20.38 22.08 -13.38
N THR A 303 -20.17 22.03 -14.69
CA THR A 303 -21.18 22.50 -15.66
C THR A 303 -22.29 21.45 -15.81
N THR A 304 -21.92 20.17 -15.90
CA THR A 304 -22.87 19.05 -15.98
C THR A 304 -22.60 18.08 -14.84
N TRP A 305 -23.66 17.70 -14.11
CA TRP A 305 -23.54 16.83 -12.94
C TRP A 305 -24.20 15.47 -13.15
N THR A 306 -23.51 14.43 -12.74
CA THR A 306 -24.05 13.07 -12.58
C THR A 306 -24.20 12.80 -11.09
N TYR A 307 -25.31 12.18 -10.69
CA TYR A 307 -25.65 11.95 -9.28
C TYR A 307 -25.59 10.46 -8.94
N VAL A 308 -25.05 10.15 -7.76
CA VAL A 308 -24.97 8.79 -7.22
C VAL A 308 -25.46 8.83 -5.77
N ASP A 309 -26.27 7.86 -5.39
CA ASP A 309 -26.76 7.74 -4.02
C ASP A 309 -25.62 7.41 -3.08
N GLY A 310 -25.54 8.14 -1.99
CA GLY A 310 -24.65 7.88 -0.88
C GLY A 310 -25.11 6.66 -0.08
N VAL A 311 -24.18 5.89 0.42
CA VAL A 311 -24.41 4.79 1.36
C VAL A 311 -23.85 5.19 2.71
N ASN A 312 -24.66 5.09 3.76
CA ASN A 312 -24.17 5.29 5.12
C ASN A 312 -23.17 4.15 5.43
N TYR A 313 -21.91 4.51 5.59
CA TYR A 313 -20.80 3.59 5.76
C TYR A 313 -20.51 3.35 7.25
N ASP A 314 -20.59 4.42 8.04
CA ASP A 314 -20.46 4.43 9.50
C ASP A 314 -21.34 5.54 10.08
N GLU A 315 -21.48 5.65 11.40
CA GLU A 315 -22.29 6.70 12.02
C GLU A 315 -21.82 8.09 11.58
N GLY A 316 -22.64 8.76 10.78
CA GLY A 316 -22.34 10.08 10.22
C GLY A 316 -21.39 10.09 9.00
N VAL A 317 -20.79 8.97 8.61
CA VAL A 317 -19.91 8.87 7.42
C VAL A 317 -20.67 8.26 6.24
N TRP A 318 -20.69 8.97 5.14
CA TRP A 318 -21.32 8.53 3.89
C TRP A 318 -20.26 8.35 2.80
N LYS A 319 -20.46 7.35 1.94
CA LYS A 319 -19.63 7.11 0.78
C LYS A 319 -20.43 6.85 -0.48
N ALA A 320 -19.83 7.10 -1.63
CA ALA A 320 -20.35 6.65 -2.92
C ALA A 320 -19.22 6.13 -3.79
N GLU A 321 -19.50 5.07 -4.54
CA GLU A 321 -18.61 4.54 -5.57
C GLU A 321 -19.03 5.12 -6.91
N LEU A 322 -18.16 5.93 -7.50
CA LEU A 322 -18.32 6.52 -8.83
C LEU A 322 -17.75 5.54 -9.85
N LYS A 323 -18.54 5.11 -10.84
CA LYS A 323 -18.19 4.11 -11.85
C LYS A 323 -18.25 4.68 -13.25
N GLY A 324 -17.57 4.02 -14.19
CA GLY A 324 -17.56 4.41 -15.60
C GLY A 324 -16.87 5.75 -15.84
N LEU A 325 -15.89 6.08 -14.99
CA LEU A 325 -15.10 7.29 -15.14
C LEU A 325 -14.14 7.15 -16.32
N THR A 326 -13.83 8.29 -16.94
CA THR A 326 -12.84 8.36 -18.01
C THR A 326 -11.43 8.37 -17.40
N PRO A 327 -10.52 7.51 -17.84
CA PRO A 327 -9.14 7.50 -17.36
C PRO A 327 -8.40 8.83 -17.61
N ALA A 328 -7.40 9.14 -16.77
CA ALA A 328 -6.55 10.33 -16.81
C ALA A 328 -7.32 11.67 -16.82
N THR A 329 -8.55 11.68 -16.29
CA THR A 329 -9.48 12.81 -16.31
C THR A 329 -9.65 13.41 -14.92
N GLU A 330 -9.67 14.75 -14.84
CA GLU A 330 -9.98 15.47 -13.61
C GLU A 330 -11.50 15.54 -13.42
N TYR A 331 -11.96 15.20 -12.24
CA TYR A 331 -13.35 15.27 -11.83
C TYR A 331 -13.53 16.24 -10.66
N THR A 332 -14.59 17.02 -10.69
CA THR A 332 -15.08 17.81 -9.56
C THR A 332 -16.26 17.05 -8.93
N TYR A 333 -16.34 16.99 -7.61
CA TYR A 333 -17.47 16.36 -6.92
C TYR A 333 -18.01 17.22 -5.77
N ALA A 334 -19.27 17.03 -5.44
CA ALA A 334 -20.03 17.77 -4.44
C ALA A 334 -20.89 16.83 -3.59
N LEU A 335 -21.12 17.19 -2.32
CA LEU A 335 -22.13 16.58 -1.47
C LEU A 335 -23.50 17.16 -1.82
N VAL A 336 -24.51 16.32 -1.85
CA VAL A 336 -25.91 16.70 -2.14
C VAL A 336 -26.78 16.16 -1.01
N ILE A 337 -27.49 17.06 -0.32
CA ILE A 337 -28.42 16.72 0.76
C ILE A 337 -29.82 17.18 0.37
N ASN A 338 -30.79 16.27 0.38
CA ASN A 338 -32.18 16.53 -0.01
C ASN A 338 -32.32 17.17 -1.41
N GLY A 339 -31.40 16.82 -2.34
CA GLY A 339 -31.39 17.32 -3.72
C GLY A 339 -30.69 18.66 -3.92
N GLU A 340 -30.16 19.28 -2.86
CA GLU A 340 -29.43 20.56 -2.93
C GLU A 340 -27.94 20.34 -2.67
N HIS A 341 -27.08 21.03 -3.43
CA HIS A 341 -25.63 21.01 -3.20
C HIS A 341 -25.30 21.61 -1.84
N PHE A 342 -24.50 20.90 -1.04
CA PHE A 342 -24.13 21.30 0.31
C PHE A 342 -22.62 21.60 0.40
N GLY A 343 -22.27 22.79 0.85
CA GLY A 343 -20.87 23.20 1.00
C GLY A 343 -20.14 23.45 -0.31
N GLY A 344 -18.82 23.25 -0.29
CA GLY A 344 -17.95 23.44 -1.45
C GLY A 344 -17.86 22.18 -2.31
N THR A 345 -16.90 22.21 -3.26
CA THR A 345 -16.56 21.07 -4.13
C THR A 345 -15.11 20.65 -3.88
N LEU A 346 -14.81 19.39 -4.12
CA LEU A 346 -13.46 18.86 -4.17
C LEU A 346 -13.17 18.29 -5.57
N THR A 347 -11.90 18.04 -5.87
CA THR A 347 -11.48 17.46 -7.15
C THR A 347 -10.59 16.24 -6.91
N PHE A 348 -10.61 15.34 -7.90
CA PHE A 348 -9.65 14.24 -8.00
C PHE A 348 -9.33 13.99 -9.48
N LYS A 349 -8.23 13.29 -9.75
CA LYS A 349 -7.87 12.87 -11.11
C LYS A 349 -7.76 11.35 -11.14
N THR A 350 -8.47 10.72 -12.10
CA THR A 350 -8.40 9.29 -12.35
C THR A 350 -7.02 8.87 -12.88
N GLU A 351 -6.63 7.63 -12.62
CA GLU A 351 -5.41 7.03 -13.15
C GLU A 351 -5.49 6.87 -14.68
N ALA A 352 -4.32 6.70 -15.31
CA ALA A 352 -4.25 6.33 -16.72
C ALA A 352 -4.60 4.85 -16.91
N ALA A 353 -5.17 4.51 -18.06
CA ALA A 353 -5.49 3.16 -18.50
C ALA A 353 -4.71 2.81 -19.78
N PRO A 354 -3.38 2.58 -19.72
CA PRO A 354 -2.59 2.25 -20.88
C PRO A 354 -2.96 0.87 -21.42
N ALA A 355 -2.96 0.74 -22.76
CA ALA A 355 -3.10 -0.55 -23.41
C ALA A 355 -1.80 -1.36 -23.32
N LEU A 356 -1.92 -2.69 -23.33
CA LEU A 356 -0.76 -3.57 -23.46
C LEU A 356 -0.06 -3.36 -24.80
N PRO A 357 1.27 -3.19 -24.81
CA PRO A 357 2.02 -3.14 -26.06
C PRO A 357 1.86 -4.43 -26.86
N ASN A 358 1.64 -4.30 -28.17
CA ASN A 358 1.51 -5.43 -29.10
C ASN A 358 0.54 -6.53 -28.62
N SER A 359 -0.63 -6.13 -28.16
CA SER A 359 -1.59 -7.00 -27.47
C SER A 359 -2.33 -8.00 -28.41
N SER A 360 -2.39 -7.70 -29.71
CA SER A 360 -2.88 -8.64 -30.76
C SER A 360 -1.72 -9.28 -31.54
N PHE A 361 -0.48 -9.13 -31.07
CA PHE A 361 0.72 -9.77 -31.61
C PHE A 361 1.03 -9.50 -33.09
N GLU A 362 0.54 -8.39 -33.63
CA GLU A 362 0.69 -8.03 -35.04
C GLU A 362 2.11 -7.55 -35.40
N TYR A 363 2.85 -7.06 -34.42
CA TYR A 363 4.20 -6.54 -34.61
C TYR A 363 5.24 -7.61 -34.28
N VAL A 364 5.79 -8.23 -35.31
CA VAL A 364 6.77 -9.30 -35.20
C VAL A 364 7.93 -9.08 -36.15
N SER A 365 9.13 -9.51 -35.76
CA SER A 365 10.32 -9.52 -36.59
C SER A 365 10.86 -10.93 -36.66
N LYS A 366 11.06 -11.44 -37.88
CA LYS A 366 11.65 -12.77 -38.06
C LYS A 366 13.10 -12.74 -37.62
N VAL A 367 13.50 -13.70 -36.78
CA VAL A 367 14.88 -13.85 -36.35
C VAL A 367 15.74 -14.32 -37.53
N ALA A 368 16.86 -13.65 -37.80
CA ALA A 368 17.70 -13.93 -38.95
C ALA A 368 18.22 -15.37 -38.93
N GLY A 369 17.97 -16.12 -40.02
CA GLY A 369 18.38 -17.52 -40.15
C GLY A 369 17.47 -18.54 -39.45
N GLU A 370 16.43 -18.08 -38.72
CA GLU A 370 15.55 -18.91 -37.91
C GLU A 370 14.14 -19.03 -38.51
N SER A 371 13.33 -19.95 -37.97
CA SER A 371 11.94 -20.15 -38.37
C SER A 371 10.93 -19.44 -37.46
N TYR A 372 11.36 -18.77 -36.41
CA TYR A 372 10.53 -18.11 -35.41
C TYR A 372 10.71 -16.59 -35.41
N TYR A 373 9.86 -15.90 -34.62
CA TYR A 373 9.74 -14.44 -34.58
C TYR A 373 9.96 -13.91 -33.16
N LYS A 374 10.44 -12.67 -33.10
CA LYS A 374 10.43 -11.82 -31.90
C LYS A 374 9.19 -10.94 -31.92
N PHE A 375 8.62 -10.69 -30.75
CA PHE A 375 7.48 -9.81 -30.55
C PHE A 375 7.95 -8.43 -30.13
N TYR A 376 7.80 -7.43 -30.99
CA TYR A 376 8.12 -6.05 -30.65
C TYR A 376 7.01 -5.12 -31.06
N ASP A 377 6.92 -3.94 -30.43
CA ASP A 377 6.00 -2.88 -30.82
C ASP A 377 6.80 -1.59 -31.02
N PRO A 378 6.87 -1.04 -32.24
CA PRO A 378 7.57 0.22 -32.50
C PRO A 378 6.90 1.42 -31.79
N ASN A 379 5.65 1.27 -31.31
CA ASN A 379 4.89 2.30 -30.60
C ASN A 379 4.93 2.15 -29.08
N CYS A 380 5.73 1.22 -28.54
CA CYS A 380 5.77 0.97 -27.10
C CYS A 380 6.38 2.13 -26.27
N GLY A 381 6.75 3.23 -26.90
CA GLY A 381 7.33 4.40 -26.23
C GLY A 381 8.81 4.26 -25.86
N VAL A 382 9.43 3.12 -26.18
CA VAL A 382 10.86 2.87 -25.97
C VAL A 382 11.59 3.08 -27.30
N SER A 383 12.65 3.88 -27.32
CA SER A 383 13.43 4.18 -28.53
C SER A 383 14.30 3.02 -29.02
N ASP A 384 14.45 1.97 -28.24
CA ASP A 384 15.25 0.80 -28.57
C ASP A 384 14.45 -0.18 -29.43
N ALA A 385 14.83 -0.33 -30.68
CA ALA A 385 14.21 -1.28 -31.62
C ALA A 385 14.39 -2.76 -31.21
N THR A 386 15.23 -3.04 -30.21
CA THR A 386 15.43 -4.37 -29.64
C THR A 386 14.51 -4.64 -28.45
N TYR A 387 13.82 -3.64 -27.93
CA TYR A 387 12.92 -3.79 -26.80
C TYR A 387 11.69 -4.62 -27.19
N MET A 388 11.51 -5.72 -26.48
CA MET A 388 10.38 -6.62 -26.63
C MET A 388 9.56 -6.61 -25.34
N PHE A 389 8.28 -6.25 -25.42
CA PHE A 389 7.39 -6.36 -24.27
C PHE A 389 7.10 -7.83 -23.94
N TRP A 390 6.90 -8.64 -25.00
CA TRP A 390 6.65 -10.08 -24.91
C TRP A 390 7.90 -10.89 -25.27
N GLY A 391 8.17 -11.93 -24.51
CA GLY A 391 9.24 -12.88 -24.73
C GLY A 391 8.73 -14.32 -24.77
N SER A 392 9.59 -15.24 -25.24
CA SER A 392 9.32 -16.68 -25.24
C SER A 392 10.61 -17.47 -24.98
N GLY A 393 10.46 -18.75 -24.65
CA GLY A 393 11.59 -19.65 -24.46
C GLY A 393 12.34 -20.04 -25.75
N ASN A 394 11.90 -19.58 -26.93
CA ASN A 394 12.68 -19.75 -28.17
C ASN A 394 14.06 -19.11 -28.08
N GLY A 395 14.19 -18.01 -27.32
CA GLY A 395 15.37 -17.16 -27.28
C GLY A 395 15.41 -16.17 -28.45
N GLU A 396 16.58 -15.62 -28.72
CA GLU A 396 16.79 -14.55 -29.72
C GLU A 396 17.71 -14.98 -30.87
N GLY A 397 18.09 -16.26 -30.90
CA GLY A 397 18.98 -16.82 -31.90
C GLY A 397 20.37 -16.20 -31.85
N SER A 398 21.01 -16.07 -33.01
CA SER A 398 22.35 -15.47 -33.15
C SER A 398 22.38 -13.97 -32.86
N GLU A 399 21.25 -13.32 -32.72
CA GLU A 399 21.13 -11.87 -32.43
C GLU A 399 21.10 -11.56 -30.93
N GLY A 400 21.01 -12.59 -30.05
CA GLY A 400 20.91 -12.40 -28.61
C GLY A 400 21.06 -13.70 -27.82
N VAL A 401 20.19 -13.93 -26.85
CA VAL A 401 20.27 -15.07 -25.93
C VAL A 401 19.72 -16.33 -26.60
N GLU A 402 20.50 -17.41 -26.62
CA GLU A 402 20.07 -18.72 -27.12
C GLU A 402 19.00 -19.33 -26.23
N GLY A 403 17.94 -19.89 -26.86
CA GLY A 403 16.84 -20.58 -26.21
C GLY A 403 16.57 -21.96 -26.85
N SER A 404 15.36 -22.50 -26.69
CA SER A 404 14.99 -23.81 -27.21
C SER A 404 15.16 -23.94 -28.73
N ALA A 405 15.00 -22.84 -29.45
CA ALA A 405 15.17 -22.82 -30.90
C ALA A 405 16.61 -23.11 -31.34
N SER A 406 17.64 -22.74 -30.56
CA SER A 406 19.03 -23.11 -30.83
C SER A 406 19.29 -24.61 -30.76
N MET A 407 18.40 -25.36 -30.09
CA MET A 407 18.39 -26.83 -30.04
C MET A 407 17.50 -27.45 -31.13
N GLY A 408 16.98 -26.67 -32.07
CA GLY A 408 16.08 -27.09 -33.13
C GLY A 408 14.61 -27.23 -32.69
N ILE A 409 14.24 -26.69 -31.53
CA ILE A 409 12.89 -26.77 -30.98
C ILE A 409 12.27 -25.38 -30.87
N VAL A 410 11.33 -25.09 -31.77
CA VAL A 410 10.53 -23.86 -31.71
C VAL A 410 9.25 -24.17 -30.94
N ILE A 411 9.05 -23.47 -29.82
CA ILE A 411 7.91 -23.66 -28.90
C ILE A 411 6.89 -22.53 -28.96
N THR A 412 7.19 -21.45 -29.65
CA THR A 412 6.31 -20.30 -29.82
C THR A 412 6.41 -19.82 -31.26
N GLU A 413 5.31 -19.87 -31.98
CA GLU A 413 5.20 -19.57 -33.41
C GLU A 413 4.11 -18.53 -33.69
N ILE A 414 4.10 -17.94 -34.87
CA ILE A 414 3.03 -17.13 -35.40
C ILE A 414 2.10 -18.02 -36.23
N ASP A 415 0.83 -17.98 -35.93
CA ASP A 415 -0.22 -18.68 -36.70
C ASP A 415 -1.06 -17.66 -37.48
N THR A 416 -0.89 -17.63 -38.80
CA THR A 416 -1.69 -16.78 -39.70
C THR A 416 -2.98 -17.44 -40.16
N SER A 417 -3.14 -18.73 -39.90
CA SER A 417 -4.29 -19.51 -40.35
C SER A 417 -5.46 -19.51 -39.36
N ASP A 418 -5.16 -19.45 -38.06
CA ASP A 418 -6.15 -19.48 -36.99
C ASP A 418 -5.89 -18.32 -36.01
N LYS A 419 -6.77 -17.32 -36.02
CA LYS A 419 -6.66 -16.07 -35.28
C LYS A 419 -8.02 -15.58 -34.83
N LYS A 420 -8.05 -14.81 -33.75
CA LYS A 420 -9.24 -14.15 -33.23
C LYS A 420 -9.37 -12.73 -33.77
N ASP A 421 -8.27 -11.98 -33.81
CA ASP A 421 -8.20 -10.60 -34.25
C ASP A 421 -7.04 -10.40 -35.24
N GLY A 422 -7.09 -9.35 -36.04
CA GLY A 422 -6.01 -8.96 -36.93
C GLY A 422 -5.63 -10.02 -37.99
N ASN A 423 -4.33 -10.20 -38.19
CA ASN A 423 -3.77 -11.06 -39.25
C ASN A 423 -3.18 -12.37 -38.74
N GLN A 424 -2.90 -12.48 -37.45
CA GLN A 424 -2.18 -13.60 -36.86
C GLN A 424 -2.47 -13.75 -35.37
N SER A 425 -2.18 -14.93 -34.83
CA SER A 425 -2.19 -15.23 -33.42
C SER A 425 -0.85 -15.84 -33.00
N VAL A 426 -0.64 -16.05 -31.71
CA VAL A 426 0.51 -16.78 -31.17
C VAL A 426 0.12 -18.22 -30.88
N LEU A 427 0.90 -19.17 -31.40
CA LEU A 427 0.82 -20.60 -31.09
C LEU A 427 1.97 -20.99 -30.18
N CYS A 428 1.66 -21.25 -28.91
CA CYS A 428 2.56 -21.94 -27.98
C CYS A 428 2.34 -23.45 -28.08
N LYS A 429 3.40 -24.22 -28.26
CA LYS A 429 3.30 -25.68 -28.40
C LYS A 429 4.37 -26.38 -27.58
N ASN A 430 3.95 -27.44 -26.91
CA ASN A 430 4.86 -28.30 -26.20
C ASN A 430 5.70 -29.14 -27.17
N ASN A 431 6.87 -29.49 -26.73
CA ASN A 431 7.76 -30.44 -27.41
C ASN A 431 8.53 -31.24 -26.35
N SER A 432 9.32 -32.22 -26.78
CA SER A 432 10.21 -32.92 -25.87
C SER A 432 11.60 -33.09 -26.45
N ILE A 433 12.60 -32.99 -25.61
CA ILE A 433 13.99 -33.27 -25.94
C ILE A 433 14.59 -34.22 -24.90
N ILE A 434 15.14 -35.36 -25.37
CA ILE A 434 15.79 -36.34 -24.48
C ILE A 434 14.88 -36.71 -23.28
N GLY A 435 13.56 -36.83 -23.52
CA GLY A 435 12.58 -37.19 -22.49
C GLY A 435 12.31 -36.08 -21.45
N MET A 436 12.68 -34.83 -21.71
CA MET A 436 12.26 -33.66 -20.93
C MET A 436 11.25 -32.85 -21.74
N LEU A 437 10.21 -32.36 -21.06
CA LEU A 437 9.22 -31.47 -21.65
C LEU A 437 9.88 -30.10 -21.89
N THR A 438 9.65 -29.56 -23.10
CA THR A 438 9.92 -28.15 -23.39
C THR A 438 8.56 -27.48 -23.60
N ALA A 439 8.04 -26.85 -22.57
CA ALA A 439 6.69 -26.28 -22.57
C ALA A 439 6.62 -24.99 -23.41
N GLY A 440 5.62 -24.91 -24.28
CA GLY A 440 5.28 -23.70 -25.04
C GLY A 440 4.90 -22.57 -24.09
N ASN A 441 5.43 -21.37 -24.33
CA ASN A 441 5.20 -20.23 -23.45
C ASN A 441 5.26 -18.89 -24.17
N LEU A 442 4.55 -17.92 -23.61
CA LEU A 442 4.60 -16.50 -23.96
C LEU A 442 4.51 -15.72 -22.66
N PHE A 443 5.37 -14.72 -22.48
CA PHE A 443 5.38 -13.96 -21.22
C PHE A 443 5.85 -12.52 -21.40
N THR A 444 5.47 -11.64 -20.49
CA THR A 444 6.07 -10.32 -20.38
C THR A 444 7.42 -10.44 -19.70
N GLY A 445 8.48 -10.12 -20.46
CA GLY A 445 9.84 -10.32 -19.96
C GLY A 445 10.80 -10.71 -21.07
N GLN A 446 11.91 -11.33 -20.68
CA GLN A 446 12.98 -11.74 -21.58
C GLN A 446 13.54 -13.10 -21.19
N PHE A 447 13.77 -13.96 -22.16
CA PHE A 447 14.54 -15.19 -21.93
C PHE A 447 15.98 -14.85 -21.56
N ALA A 448 16.50 -15.44 -20.49
CA ALA A 448 17.79 -15.09 -19.92
C ALA A 448 18.89 -16.14 -20.19
N GLY A 449 18.54 -17.23 -20.86
CA GLY A 449 19.50 -18.24 -21.33
C GLY A 449 19.19 -19.66 -20.90
N LEU A 450 19.86 -20.61 -21.54
CA LEU A 450 19.82 -22.02 -21.20
C LEU A 450 20.71 -22.34 -20.00
N VAL A 451 20.31 -23.32 -19.20
CA VAL A 451 21.13 -23.92 -18.13
C VAL A 451 21.64 -25.28 -18.64
N GLY A 452 22.60 -25.24 -19.52
CA GLY A 452 23.08 -26.42 -20.24
C GLY A 452 21.92 -27.10 -20.99
N THR A 453 21.75 -28.41 -20.80
CA THR A 453 20.60 -29.16 -21.31
C THR A 453 19.53 -29.41 -20.25
N SER A 454 19.65 -28.82 -19.05
CA SER A 454 18.84 -29.15 -17.89
C SER A 454 17.69 -28.17 -17.65
N GLY A 455 17.67 -27.03 -18.34
CA GLY A 455 16.62 -26.04 -18.14
C GLY A 455 16.92 -24.67 -18.75
N GLY A 456 16.14 -23.66 -18.37
CA GLY A 456 16.26 -22.30 -18.82
C GLY A 456 16.12 -21.28 -17.71
N LYS A 457 16.53 -20.07 -17.99
CA LYS A 457 16.36 -18.88 -17.15
C LYS A 457 15.47 -17.89 -17.87
N VAL A 458 14.57 -17.30 -17.14
CA VAL A 458 13.64 -16.26 -17.62
C VAL A 458 13.69 -15.08 -16.67
N ASN A 459 13.81 -13.88 -17.20
CA ASN A 459 13.57 -12.65 -16.47
C ASN A 459 12.13 -12.19 -16.74
N PHE A 460 11.24 -12.37 -15.76
CA PHE A 460 9.85 -11.93 -15.84
C PHE A 460 9.67 -10.48 -15.44
N GLY A 461 8.63 -9.88 -16.03
CA GLY A 461 8.15 -8.54 -15.75
C GLY A 461 8.50 -7.53 -16.83
N ARG A 462 7.67 -6.49 -16.92
CA ARG A 462 7.91 -5.28 -17.71
C ARG A 462 7.47 -4.06 -16.91
N PRO A 463 8.10 -2.88 -17.09
CA PRO A 463 7.72 -1.66 -16.37
C PRO A 463 6.23 -1.35 -16.57
N TRP A 464 5.53 -1.13 -15.47
CA TRP A 464 4.09 -0.89 -15.47
C TRP A 464 3.65 -0.21 -14.18
N THR A 465 2.94 0.90 -14.28
CA THR A 465 2.54 1.70 -13.11
C THR A 465 1.02 1.79 -12.92
N SER A 466 0.22 1.33 -13.91
CA SER A 466 -1.23 1.38 -13.82
C SER A 466 -1.80 0.12 -13.13
N ARG A 467 -3.01 0.23 -12.63
CA ARG A 467 -3.69 -0.82 -11.85
C ARG A 467 -4.89 -1.38 -12.60
N PRO A 468 -4.70 -2.38 -13.49
CA PRO A 468 -5.81 -3.04 -14.17
C PRO A 468 -6.61 -3.90 -13.19
N THR A 469 -7.92 -3.99 -13.39
CA THR A 469 -8.82 -4.84 -12.60
C THR A 469 -8.91 -6.27 -13.12
N ALA A 470 -8.62 -6.47 -14.41
CA ALA A 470 -8.57 -7.81 -15.01
C ALA A 470 -7.68 -7.84 -16.27
N LEU A 471 -7.26 -9.06 -16.64
CA LEU A 471 -6.74 -9.39 -17.97
C LEU A 471 -7.85 -10.08 -18.77
N ARG A 472 -8.24 -9.52 -19.92
CA ARG A 472 -9.02 -10.18 -20.95
C ARG A 472 -8.06 -10.81 -21.96
N ILE A 473 -8.29 -12.05 -22.35
CA ILE A 473 -7.45 -12.76 -23.33
C ILE A 473 -8.26 -13.83 -24.06
N TRP A 474 -8.01 -13.99 -25.36
CA TRP A 474 -8.65 -15.02 -26.14
C TRP A 474 -7.71 -16.20 -26.34
N CYS A 475 -8.21 -17.42 -26.11
CA CYS A 475 -7.41 -18.63 -26.22
C CYS A 475 -8.15 -19.77 -26.90
N LYS A 476 -7.36 -20.66 -27.54
CA LYS A 476 -7.74 -22.02 -27.87
C LYS A 476 -6.72 -22.97 -27.25
N TYR A 477 -7.17 -24.07 -26.67
CA TYR A 477 -6.28 -25.02 -26.01
C TYR A 477 -6.58 -26.45 -26.45
N SER A 478 -5.53 -27.18 -26.80
CA SER A 478 -5.60 -28.62 -27.13
C SER A 478 -4.50 -29.36 -26.39
N THR A 479 -4.84 -30.42 -25.70
CA THR A 479 -3.90 -31.20 -24.91
C THR A 479 -4.29 -32.69 -24.84
N GLY A 480 -3.50 -33.50 -24.14
CA GLY A 480 -3.72 -34.90 -23.87
C GLY A 480 -3.32 -35.27 -22.46
N LYS A 481 -3.29 -36.58 -22.20
CA LYS A 481 -2.80 -37.10 -20.93
C LYS A 481 -1.31 -36.82 -20.78
N ILE A 482 -0.90 -36.50 -19.55
CA ILE A 482 0.50 -36.34 -19.19
C ILE A 482 1.31 -37.56 -19.61
N ASN A 483 2.30 -37.37 -20.45
CA ASN A 483 3.18 -38.45 -20.94
C ASN A 483 4.65 -38.22 -20.57
N ILE A 484 4.95 -37.06 -19.98
CA ILE A 484 6.25 -36.76 -19.37
C ILE A 484 5.98 -36.28 -17.94
N LEU A 485 6.41 -37.10 -16.96
CA LEU A 485 6.26 -36.83 -15.53
C LEU A 485 7.63 -36.87 -14.87
N LYS A 486 8.21 -35.70 -14.56
CA LYS A 486 9.55 -35.57 -13.95
C LYS A 486 9.50 -35.31 -12.46
N ASN A 487 8.39 -34.78 -11.96
CA ASN A 487 8.20 -34.49 -10.54
C ASN A 487 6.89 -35.16 -10.07
N GLU A 488 7.01 -36.21 -9.27
CA GLU A 488 5.88 -36.99 -8.76
C GLU A 488 5.14 -36.28 -7.59
N ASN A 489 5.73 -35.19 -7.05
CA ASN A 489 5.16 -34.46 -5.90
C ASN A 489 4.15 -33.37 -6.31
N LEU A 490 3.84 -33.23 -7.60
CA LEU A 490 2.94 -32.19 -8.11
C LEU A 490 1.45 -32.54 -7.96
N GLY A 491 1.12 -33.71 -7.39
CA GLY A 491 -0.27 -34.16 -7.20
C GLY A 491 -0.97 -34.51 -8.51
N VAL A 492 -0.22 -34.83 -9.58
CA VAL A 492 -0.71 -35.29 -10.86
C VAL A 492 -0.03 -36.60 -11.25
N THR A 493 -0.68 -37.35 -12.14
CA THR A 493 -0.25 -38.65 -12.64
C THR A 493 -0.33 -38.69 -14.17
N GLU A 494 0.23 -39.71 -14.80
CA GLU A 494 0.10 -39.97 -16.25
C GLU A 494 -1.36 -40.26 -16.70
N ASN A 495 -2.27 -40.43 -15.75
CA ASN A 495 -3.71 -40.61 -16.06
C ASN A 495 -4.45 -39.26 -16.18
N ASP A 496 -3.86 -38.20 -15.64
CA ASP A 496 -4.44 -36.85 -15.66
C ASP A 496 -4.17 -36.19 -17.02
N TYR A 497 -5.08 -35.31 -17.42
CA TYR A 497 -4.83 -34.42 -18.55
C TYR A 497 -3.90 -33.27 -18.16
N ASP A 498 -2.99 -32.93 -19.06
CA ASP A 498 -2.21 -31.70 -18.95
C ASP A 498 -3.13 -30.50 -19.12
N ARG A 499 -2.74 -29.36 -18.58
CA ARG A 499 -3.54 -28.14 -18.48
C ARG A 499 -2.69 -26.90 -18.69
N ALA A 500 -3.23 -25.95 -19.45
CA ALA A 500 -2.60 -24.65 -19.62
C ALA A 500 -2.79 -23.77 -18.39
N GLN A 501 -1.87 -22.86 -18.17
CA GLN A 501 -1.97 -21.84 -17.12
C GLN A 501 -1.65 -20.45 -17.67
N ILE A 502 -2.48 -19.48 -17.31
CA ILE A 502 -2.24 -18.04 -17.55
C ILE A 502 -2.20 -17.36 -16.20
N LYS A 503 -1.08 -16.69 -15.90
CA LYS A 503 -0.89 -15.90 -14.70
C LYS A 503 -0.79 -14.43 -15.09
N VAL A 504 -1.39 -13.56 -14.30
CA VAL A 504 -1.21 -12.12 -14.38
C VAL A 504 -0.96 -11.56 -12.99
N ALA A 505 0.05 -10.71 -12.84
CA ALA A 505 0.35 -10.07 -11.58
C ALA A 505 0.93 -8.68 -11.82
N VAL A 506 0.66 -7.76 -10.91
CA VAL A 506 1.33 -6.46 -10.81
C VAL A 506 2.00 -6.35 -9.45
N GLY A 507 3.18 -5.73 -9.40
CA GLY A 507 3.93 -5.69 -8.14
C GLY A 507 5.07 -4.68 -8.15
N THR A 508 5.76 -4.60 -7.00
CA THR A 508 6.88 -3.69 -6.74
C THR A 508 8.21 -4.46 -6.68
N TRP A 509 8.39 -5.43 -7.54
CA TRP A 509 9.58 -6.28 -7.55
C TRP A 509 10.84 -5.50 -7.94
N SER A 510 11.93 -5.75 -7.24
CA SER A 510 13.23 -5.17 -7.54
C SER A 510 14.21 -6.25 -8.00
N TYR A 511 14.97 -5.96 -9.05
CA TYR A 511 16.00 -6.89 -9.55
C TYR A 511 17.07 -7.25 -8.52
N LYS A 512 17.30 -6.38 -7.53
CA LYS A 512 18.26 -6.65 -6.44
C LYS A 512 17.80 -7.79 -5.54
N LYS A 513 16.49 -7.92 -5.34
CA LYS A 513 15.89 -8.97 -4.50
C LYS A 513 15.62 -10.24 -5.30
N TYR A 514 15.12 -10.10 -6.52
CA TYR A 514 14.66 -11.23 -7.34
C TYR A 514 15.64 -11.66 -8.43
N GLY A 515 16.83 -11.05 -8.54
CA GLY A 515 17.94 -11.53 -9.35
C GLY A 515 17.87 -11.24 -10.84
N GLY A 516 16.81 -10.63 -11.34
CA GLY A 516 16.61 -10.32 -12.76
C GLY A 516 17.31 -9.03 -13.22
N THR A 517 16.72 -8.32 -14.16
CA THR A 517 17.17 -7.02 -14.68
C THR A 517 16.29 -5.89 -14.17
N LYS A 518 16.69 -4.63 -14.42
CA LYS A 518 15.87 -3.46 -14.05
C LYS A 518 14.47 -3.50 -14.70
N ASP A 519 14.40 -3.90 -15.96
CA ASP A 519 13.14 -3.93 -16.72
C ASP A 519 12.37 -5.26 -16.57
N SER A 520 13.03 -6.31 -16.11
CA SER A 520 12.44 -7.64 -15.87
C SER A 520 13.01 -8.20 -14.58
N PRO A 521 12.46 -7.77 -13.43
CA PRO A 521 13.14 -7.90 -12.14
C PRO A 521 13.18 -9.32 -11.57
N ILE A 522 12.32 -10.24 -12.02
CA ILE A 522 12.18 -11.58 -11.44
C ILE A 522 12.91 -12.60 -12.31
N LEU A 523 14.04 -13.09 -11.82
CA LEU A 523 14.74 -14.22 -12.44
C LEU A 523 14.16 -15.54 -11.94
N VAL A 524 13.64 -16.33 -12.86
CA VAL A 524 13.25 -17.72 -12.62
C VAL A 524 14.24 -18.65 -13.33
N ASN A 525 14.82 -19.59 -12.58
CA ASN A 525 15.69 -20.64 -13.09
C ASN A 525 14.99 -21.98 -12.90
N THR A 526 14.58 -22.66 -13.98
CA THR A 526 13.83 -23.93 -13.91
C THR A 526 14.61 -25.09 -13.29
N THR A 527 15.91 -24.92 -13.03
CA THR A 527 16.73 -25.90 -12.30
C THR A 527 16.89 -25.58 -10.82
N ASP A 528 16.28 -24.49 -10.34
CA ASP A 528 16.37 -24.01 -8.96
C ASP A 528 15.01 -23.45 -8.50
N GLU A 529 14.21 -24.30 -7.86
CA GLU A 529 12.87 -23.94 -7.39
C GLU A 529 12.87 -22.80 -6.36
N SER A 530 13.99 -22.51 -5.71
CA SER A 530 14.09 -21.38 -4.78
C SER A 530 13.96 -20.00 -5.47
N THR A 531 14.08 -19.98 -6.80
CA THR A 531 13.89 -18.77 -7.62
C THR A 531 12.44 -18.59 -8.06
N PHE A 532 11.56 -19.54 -7.80
CA PHE A 532 10.15 -19.47 -8.21
C PHE A 532 9.40 -18.51 -7.28
N VAL A 533 8.61 -17.62 -7.88
CA VAL A 533 7.80 -16.65 -7.16
C VAL A 533 6.35 -17.13 -7.15
N ASP A 534 5.83 -17.35 -5.96
CA ASP A 534 4.41 -17.52 -5.76
C ASP A 534 3.75 -16.16 -5.58
N PHE A 535 3.07 -15.68 -6.61
CA PHE A 535 2.39 -14.38 -6.60
C PHE A 535 1.28 -14.26 -5.56
N TYR A 536 0.77 -15.37 -5.01
CA TYR A 536 -0.23 -15.34 -3.95
C TYR A 536 0.35 -15.02 -2.57
N THR A 537 1.60 -15.38 -2.33
CA THR A 537 2.25 -15.22 -1.01
C THR A 537 3.38 -14.21 -1.01
N ASP A 538 3.89 -13.83 -2.18
CA ASP A 538 4.99 -12.87 -2.30
C ASP A 538 4.58 -11.47 -1.82
N GLU A 539 5.37 -10.89 -0.92
CA GLU A 539 5.09 -9.60 -0.27
C GLU A 539 5.16 -8.38 -1.20
N ASN A 540 5.85 -8.48 -2.34
CA ASN A 540 5.96 -7.43 -3.33
C ASN A 540 4.91 -7.55 -4.45
N THR A 541 4.04 -8.55 -4.40
CA THR A 541 2.90 -8.63 -5.29
C THR A 541 1.78 -7.71 -4.80
N VAL A 542 1.38 -6.75 -5.63
CA VAL A 542 0.30 -5.80 -5.36
C VAL A 542 -1.06 -6.44 -5.67
N ALA A 543 -1.17 -7.06 -6.85
CA ALA A 543 -2.34 -7.84 -7.24
C ALA A 543 -1.95 -9.00 -8.14
N ASN A 544 -2.75 -10.05 -8.15
CA ASN A 544 -2.57 -11.19 -9.04
C ASN A 544 -3.89 -11.89 -9.38
N GLY A 545 -3.87 -12.62 -10.48
CA GLY A 545 -4.91 -13.54 -10.90
C GLY A 545 -4.32 -14.66 -11.72
N ASP A 546 -4.99 -15.82 -11.76
CA ASP A 546 -4.60 -16.91 -12.62
C ASP A 546 -5.81 -17.67 -13.19
N LEU A 547 -5.56 -18.35 -14.27
CA LEU A 547 -6.52 -19.19 -14.97
C LEU A 547 -5.87 -20.52 -15.33
N ILE A 548 -6.52 -21.62 -15.01
CA ILE A 548 -6.14 -22.97 -15.46
C ILE A 548 -7.18 -23.46 -16.47
N ILE A 549 -6.73 -23.87 -17.67
CA ILE A 549 -7.57 -24.36 -18.75
C ILE A 549 -7.39 -25.87 -18.88
N TYR A 550 -8.49 -26.62 -18.77
CA TYR A 550 -8.53 -28.09 -18.87
C TYR A 550 -9.09 -28.55 -20.21
N ASN A 551 -8.59 -29.69 -20.73
CA ASN A 551 -9.08 -30.30 -21.97
C ASN A 551 -10.36 -31.15 -21.80
N ASP A 552 -10.80 -31.37 -20.58
CA ASP A 552 -12.03 -32.16 -20.30
C ASP A 552 -13.32 -31.32 -20.40
N GLY A 553 -13.23 -30.15 -21.02
CA GLY A 553 -14.34 -29.26 -21.31
C GLY A 553 -14.69 -28.29 -20.17
N TYR A 554 -13.85 -28.17 -19.17
CA TYR A 554 -13.99 -27.15 -18.15
C TYR A 554 -12.68 -26.44 -17.85
N MET A 555 -12.80 -25.29 -17.23
CA MET A 555 -11.69 -24.53 -16.67
C MET A 555 -11.99 -24.23 -15.19
N ILE A 556 -10.94 -23.91 -14.43
CA ILE A 556 -11.10 -23.35 -13.09
C ILE A 556 -10.64 -21.91 -13.15
N ASN A 557 -11.56 -21.01 -12.82
CA ASN A 557 -11.29 -19.58 -12.61
C ASN A 557 -11.74 -19.25 -11.20
N ARG A 558 -10.82 -18.81 -10.33
CA ARG A 558 -11.09 -18.51 -8.93
C ARG A 558 -11.83 -19.60 -8.16
N GLY A 559 -11.51 -20.87 -8.43
CA GLY A 559 -12.16 -22.02 -7.79
C GLY A 559 -13.51 -22.41 -8.36
N GLU A 560 -14.05 -21.68 -9.34
CA GLU A 560 -15.30 -22.02 -10.02
C GLU A 560 -15.05 -22.80 -11.31
N LYS A 561 -15.78 -23.89 -11.49
CA LYS A 561 -15.75 -24.65 -12.74
C LYS A 561 -16.63 -23.99 -13.78
N VAL A 562 -16.05 -23.69 -14.93
CA VAL A 562 -16.74 -23.12 -16.08
C VAL A 562 -16.60 -24.05 -17.26
N THR A 563 -17.70 -24.40 -17.92
CA THR A 563 -17.67 -25.21 -19.12
C THR A 563 -16.96 -24.48 -20.25
N ALA A 564 -15.93 -25.09 -20.84
CA ALA A 564 -15.18 -24.54 -21.95
C ALA A 564 -15.10 -25.53 -23.11
N THR A 565 -15.05 -25.04 -24.33
CA THR A 565 -14.72 -25.81 -25.52
C THR A 565 -13.35 -25.35 -26.02
N THR A 566 -12.47 -26.26 -26.31
CA THR A 566 -11.09 -25.97 -26.73
C THR A 566 -10.91 -25.89 -28.24
N THR A 567 -11.97 -26.13 -29.02
CA THR A 567 -11.96 -26.04 -30.50
C THR A 567 -12.29 -24.66 -31.04
N GLU A 568 -12.92 -23.81 -30.23
CA GLU A 568 -13.29 -22.45 -30.56
C GLU A 568 -12.45 -21.44 -29.78
N TRP A 569 -12.35 -20.21 -30.27
CA TRP A 569 -11.78 -19.11 -29.52
C TRP A 569 -12.68 -18.75 -28.35
N ILE A 570 -12.14 -18.82 -27.15
CA ILE A 570 -12.84 -18.51 -25.90
C ILE A 570 -12.24 -17.24 -25.30
N GLU A 571 -13.12 -16.32 -24.93
CA GLU A 571 -12.76 -15.15 -24.12
C GLU A 571 -12.63 -15.56 -22.67
N TYR A 572 -11.49 -15.23 -22.09
CA TYR A 572 -11.25 -15.38 -20.67
C TYR A 572 -11.01 -14.01 -20.04
N ILE A 573 -11.70 -13.74 -18.95
CA ILE A 573 -11.48 -12.57 -18.12
C ILE A 573 -10.89 -13.06 -16.80
N ILE A 574 -9.65 -12.71 -16.55
CA ILE A 574 -8.88 -13.09 -15.35
C ILE A 574 -8.82 -11.88 -14.43
N PRO A 575 -9.66 -11.80 -13.40
CA PRO A 575 -9.64 -10.68 -12.48
C PRO A 575 -8.36 -10.68 -11.65
N LEU A 576 -7.87 -9.48 -11.32
CA LEU A 576 -6.75 -9.29 -10.41
C LEU A 576 -7.27 -9.02 -9.00
N ASP A 577 -6.83 -9.83 -8.04
CA ASP A 577 -7.12 -9.66 -6.62
C ASP A 577 -6.06 -8.74 -5.99
N TYR A 578 -6.47 -7.53 -5.65
CA TYR A 578 -5.61 -6.53 -5.05
C TYR A 578 -5.46 -6.76 -3.55
N ARG A 579 -4.20 -6.95 -3.11
CA ARG A 579 -3.85 -7.08 -1.69
C ARG A 579 -3.30 -5.78 -1.11
N GLN A 580 -2.88 -4.85 -1.96
CA GLN A 580 -2.28 -3.58 -1.59
C GLN A 580 -2.90 -2.46 -2.44
N LEU A 581 -4.10 -2.02 -2.04
CA LEU A 581 -4.91 -1.05 -2.81
C LEU A 581 -4.24 0.32 -2.97
N ALA A 582 -3.44 0.75 -2.00
CA ALA A 582 -2.76 2.05 -2.02
C ALA A 582 -1.37 2.03 -2.68
N VAL A 583 -0.92 0.87 -3.16
CA VAL A 583 0.42 0.71 -3.74
C VAL A 583 0.36 0.75 -5.25
N GLU A 584 1.07 1.69 -5.83
CA GLU A 584 1.30 1.76 -7.28
C GLU A 584 2.33 0.69 -7.69
N PRO A 585 2.01 -0.20 -8.62
CA PRO A 585 2.97 -1.20 -9.09
C PRO A 585 4.10 -0.54 -9.89
N THR A 586 5.20 -1.23 -10.01
CA THR A 586 6.32 -0.84 -10.87
C THR A 586 6.47 -1.75 -12.09
N HIS A 587 5.90 -2.95 -12.02
CA HIS A 587 6.02 -3.96 -13.06
C HIS A 587 4.74 -4.79 -13.19
N ILE A 588 4.51 -5.34 -14.39
CA ILE A 588 3.50 -6.33 -14.70
C ILE A 588 4.16 -7.63 -15.16
N VAL A 589 3.62 -8.76 -14.71
CA VAL A 589 3.94 -10.09 -15.22
C VAL A 589 2.67 -10.68 -15.82
N ILE A 590 2.73 -11.09 -17.08
CA ILE A 590 1.76 -11.96 -17.71
C ILE A 590 2.54 -13.18 -18.21
N SER A 591 2.14 -14.37 -17.84
CA SER A 591 2.77 -15.62 -18.25
C SER A 591 1.72 -16.59 -18.72
N CYS A 592 1.84 -17.02 -19.97
CA CYS A 592 0.99 -18.03 -20.61
C CYS A 592 1.84 -19.27 -20.86
N ALA A 593 1.47 -20.39 -20.27
CA ALA A 593 2.15 -21.66 -20.40
C ALA A 593 1.19 -22.75 -20.91
N THR A 594 1.63 -23.52 -21.90
CA THR A 594 0.86 -24.62 -22.45
C THR A 594 0.71 -25.77 -21.46
N SER A 595 1.66 -25.92 -20.53
CA SER A 595 1.60 -26.86 -19.40
C SER A 595 1.77 -26.15 -18.08
N GLN A 596 0.83 -26.34 -17.14
CA GLN A 596 0.89 -25.77 -15.79
C GLN A 596 2.18 -26.13 -15.04
N PHE A 597 2.65 -27.34 -15.25
CA PHE A 597 3.86 -27.87 -14.61
C PHE A 597 5.06 -27.90 -15.57
N GLY A 598 5.05 -27.03 -16.59
CA GLY A 598 6.14 -26.91 -17.56
C GLY A 598 7.50 -26.57 -16.94
N ASP A 599 7.50 -25.74 -15.90
CA ASP A 599 8.72 -25.39 -15.14
C ASP A 599 9.30 -26.58 -14.38
N TYR A 600 8.51 -27.63 -14.14
CA TYR A 600 8.89 -28.92 -13.55
C TYR A 600 9.08 -30.01 -14.61
N PHE A 601 9.16 -29.65 -15.90
CA PHE A 601 9.30 -30.58 -17.03
C PHE A 601 8.23 -31.68 -17.07
N THR A 602 7.01 -31.35 -16.62
CA THR A 602 5.88 -32.30 -16.51
C THR A 602 4.72 -31.78 -17.34
N GLY A 603 4.15 -32.67 -18.20
CA GLY A 603 3.00 -32.36 -19.05
C GLY A 603 2.83 -33.30 -20.24
N TYR A 604 2.06 -32.84 -21.23
CA TYR A 604 1.83 -33.54 -22.50
C TYR A 604 2.66 -32.91 -23.62
N ASP A 605 3.54 -33.65 -24.28
CA ASP A 605 4.53 -33.19 -25.24
C ASP A 605 3.97 -32.65 -26.59
N LYS A 606 2.64 -32.72 -26.77
CA LYS A 606 1.94 -32.21 -27.96
C LYS A 606 0.81 -31.24 -27.63
N GLY A 607 0.86 -30.64 -26.44
CA GLY A 607 -0.07 -29.58 -26.03
C GLY A 607 0.10 -28.36 -26.90
N GLU A 608 -0.99 -27.68 -27.24
CA GLU A 608 -1.03 -26.43 -28.00
C GLU A 608 -1.94 -25.41 -27.31
N LEU A 609 -1.42 -24.19 -27.14
CA LEU A 609 -2.18 -23.04 -26.65
C LEU A 609 -2.05 -21.90 -27.67
N ARG A 610 -3.15 -21.51 -28.33
CA ARG A 610 -3.23 -20.30 -29.12
C ARG A 610 -3.71 -19.16 -28.28
N ILE A 611 -3.08 -17.99 -28.47
CA ILE A 611 -3.32 -16.78 -27.72
C ILE A 611 -3.48 -15.61 -28.68
N ASP A 612 -4.49 -14.78 -28.42
CA ASP A 612 -4.73 -13.57 -29.21
C ASP A 612 -5.49 -12.50 -28.40
N ALA A 613 -5.49 -11.25 -28.89
CA ALA A 613 -6.29 -10.15 -28.39
C ALA A 613 -6.27 -9.98 -26.87
N ALA A 614 -5.07 -9.87 -26.30
CA ALA A 614 -4.88 -9.62 -24.87
C ALA A 614 -5.17 -8.14 -24.54
N GLU A 615 -5.93 -7.87 -23.49
CA GLU A 615 -6.33 -6.51 -23.09
C GLU A 615 -6.38 -6.41 -21.56
N LEU A 616 -5.90 -5.29 -21.03
CA LEU A 616 -6.10 -4.96 -19.61
C LEU A 616 -7.40 -4.18 -19.43
N ILE A 617 -8.22 -4.64 -18.48
CA ILE A 617 -9.47 -4.00 -18.08
C ILE A 617 -9.20 -3.12 -16.87
N TYR A 618 -9.83 -1.94 -16.82
CA TYR A 618 -9.66 -0.94 -15.76
C TYR A 618 -11.00 -0.52 -15.12
N GLU A 619 -12.04 -1.33 -15.29
CA GLU A 619 -13.40 -1.07 -14.79
C GLU A 619 -13.60 -1.47 -13.34
#